data_4b13821d6b0853b78a0c4b277d5963d7
#
_entry.id   4b13821d6b0853b78a0c4b277d5963d7
#
_cell.length_a   1.000
_cell.length_b   1.000
_cell.length_c   1.000
_cell.angle_alpha   90.00
_cell.angle_beta   90.00
_cell.angle_gamma   90.00
#
_symmetry.space_group_name_H-M   'P 1'
#
loop_
_entity.id
_entity.type
_entity.pdbx_description
1 polymer ?
#
loop_
_entity_poly.entity_id
_entity_poly.type
_entity_poly.pdbx_seq_one_letter_code
_entity_poly.pdbx_strand_id
1 'polypeptide(L)'
;MKRVVHFEIYTDDPESVQPFYQNVFGWTFQKFEGGPVEYWLVTTGDDKEAGINGGLLRPREGQNSGTINTIAVPSLDETMKKIEQGGGKICVPKMAIPKMGWLAYAEDPAGNLFGLMEPDTNAK
;
A
#
# COMPACT_ATOMS: atom_id res chain seq x y z
N MET A 1 -2.68 16.99 -2.72
CA MET A 1 -1.37 16.35 -2.81
C MET A 1 -1.55 14.97 -3.43
N LYS A 2 -0.68 14.62 -4.37
CA LYS A 2 -0.74 13.32 -5.07
C LYS A 2 0.66 12.74 -5.12
N ARG A 3 1.12 12.23 -3.97
CA ARG A 3 2.50 11.78 -3.79
C ARG A 3 2.56 10.34 -3.33
N VAL A 4 3.68 9.67 -3.63
CA VAL A 4 3.97 8.37 -3.04
C VAL A 4 4.31 8.59 -1.57
N VAL A 5 3.54 7.98 -0.68
CA VAL A 5 3.70 8.16 0.77
C VAL A 5 3.90 6.84 1.50
N HIS A 6 3.85 5.72 0.78
CA HIS A 6 3.85 4.39 1.39
C HIS A 6 4.30 3.40 0.32
N PHE A 7 4.94 2.33 0.70
CA PHE A 7 5.25 1.21 -0.20
C PHE A 7 4.63 -0.06 0.35
N GLU A 8 4.48 -1.07 -0.50
CA GLU A 8 4.09 -2.41 -0.03
C GLU A 8 5.01 -3.44 -0.65
N ILE A 9 5.54 -4.31 0.20
CA ILE A 9 6.33 -5.46 -0.24
C ILE A 9 5.43 -6.68 -0.19
N TYR A 10 5.29 -7.35 -1.33
CA TYR A 10 4.49 -8.56 -1.46
C TYR A 10 5.41 -9.77 -1.50
N THR A 11 5.16 -10.72 -0.64
CA THR A 11 5.94 -11.96 -0.57
C THR A 11 5.06 -13.11 -0.07
N ASP A 12 5.34 -14.32 -0.55
CA ASP A 12 4.62 -15.51 -0.11
C ASP A 12 4.92 -15.87 1.34
N ASP A 13 6.03 -15.38 1.90
CA ASP A 13 6.42 -15.68 3.27
C ASP A 13 6.84 -14.42 4.01
N PRO A 14 5.87 -13.61 4.47
CA PRO A 14 6.16 -12.35 5.16
C PRO A 14 7.04 -12.51 6.40
N GLU A 15 6.85 -13.59 7.14
CA GLU A 15 7.60 -13.75 8.39
C GLU A 15 9.06 -14.07 8.15
N SER A 16 9.39 -14.79 7.07
CA SER A 16 10.78 -15.21 6.82
C SER A 16 11.68 -14.06 6.37
N VAL A 17 11.11 -13.02 5.75
CA VAL A 17 11.91 -11.88 5.25
C VAL A 17 12.16 -10.81 6.31
N GLN A 18 11.38 -10.80 7.39
CA GLN A 18 11.50 -9.78 8.42
C GLN A 18 12.90 -9.75 9.08
N PRO A 19 13.48 -10.88 9.49
CA PRO A 19 14.83 -10.85 10.06
C PRO A 19 15.89 -10.27 9.13
N PHE A 20 15.75 -10.48 7.83
CA PHE A 20 16.67 -9.91 6.85
C PHE A 20 16.65 -8.38 6.93
N TYR A 21 15.48 -7.77 6.82
CA TYR A 21 15.35 -6.31 6.85
C TYR A 21 15.72 -5.72 8.21
N GLN A 22 15.41 -6.43 9.29
CA GLN A 22 15.80 -6.02 10.63
C GLN A 22 17.30 -6.00 10.80
N ASN A 23 17.97 -7.06 10.37
CA ASN A 23 19.41 -7.21 10.57
C ASN A 23 20.22 -6.29 9.64
N VAL A 24 19.76 -6.08 8.42
CA VAL A 24 20.51 -5.30 7.43
C VAL A 24 20.25 -3.81 7.60
N PHE A 25 19.00 -3.41 7.79
CA PHE A 25 18.60 -2.00 7.78
C PHE A 25 18.04 -1.48 9.11
N GLY A 26 17.79 -2.35 10.06
CA GLY A 26 17.21 -1.94 11.34
C GLY A 26 15.71 -1.66 11.27
N TRP A 27 15.02 -2.12 10.22
CA TRP A 27 13.58 -1.92 10.10
C TRP A 27 12.84 -2.71 11.15
N THR A 28 11.65 -2.23 11.55
CA THR A 28 10.79 -2.94 12.49
C THR A 28 9.45 -3.26 11.84
N PHE A 29 8.84 -4.36 12.31
CA PHE A 29 7.58 -4.87 11.77
C PHE A 29 6.59 -5.05 12.90
N GLN A 30 5.37 -4.59 12.68
CA GLN A 30 4.29 -4.73 13.66
C GLN A 30 3.03 -5.18 12.94
N LYS A 31 2.45 -6.29 13.38
CA LYS A 31 1.23 -6.80 12.76
C LYS A 31 0.07 -5.83 12.98
N PHE A 32 -0.63 -5.50 11.90
CA PHE A 32 -1.79 -4.61 11.93
C PHE A 32 -3.07 -5.44 12.05
N GLU A 33 -3.86 -5.17 13.07
CA GLU A 33 -5.02 -6.00 13.42
C GLU A 33 -6.34 -5.47 12.87
N GLY A 34 -6.39 -4.38 12.17
CA GLY A 34 -7.65 -3.75 11.75
C GLY A 34 -8.03 -3.93 10.30
N GLY A 35 -7.24 -4.63 9.52
CA GLY A 35 -7.44 -4.71 8.08
C GLY A 35 -8.13 -5.99 7.61
N PRO A 36 -8.55 -6.03 6.34
CA PRO A 36 -9.23 -7.19 5.76
C PRO A 36 -8.31 -8.36 5.45
N VAL A 37 -6.99 -8.14 5.42
CA VAL A 37 -5.99 -9.18 5.13
C VAL A 37 -4.87 -9.10 6.16
N GLU A 38 -4.08 -10.16 6.24
CA GLU A 38 -2.89 -10.18 7.10
C GLU A 38 -1.89 -9.14 6.58
N TYR A 39 -1.44 -8.26 7.47
CA TYR A 39 -0.64 -7.10 7.09
C TYR A 39 0.31 -6.73 8.22
N TRP A 40 1.56 -6.45 7.89
CA TRP A 40 2.54 -5.92 8.85
C TRP A 40 2.89 -4.49 8.46
N LEU A 41 2.86 -3.60 9.44
CA LEU A 41 3.37 -2.24 9.28
C LEU A 41 4.89 -2.27 9.33
N VAL A 42 5.53 -1.63 8.38
CA VAL A 42 6.99 -1.57 8.27
C VAL A 42 7.44 -0.16 8.61
N THR A 43 8.21 -0.04 9.68
CA THR A 43 8.81 1.24 10.06
C THR A 43 10.27 1.24 9.63
N THR A 44 10.63 2.16 8.76
CA THR A 44 11.97 2.23 8.17
C THR A 44 12.86 3.26 8.84
N GLY A 45 12.28 4.19 9.60
CA GLY A 45 13.04 5.23 10.28
C GLY A 45 12.15 6.14 11.11
N ASP A 46 12.78 7.17 11.65
CA ASP A 46 12.11 8.18 12.47
C ASP A 46 11.33 9.14 11.56
N ASP A 47 10.21 9.67 12.06
CA ASP A 47 9.39 10.66 11.34
C ASP A 47 10.17 11.90 10.92
N LYS A 48 11.26 12.20 11.61
CA LYS A 48 12.10 13.37 11.32
C LYS A 48 13.11 13.13 10.22
N GLU A 49 13.33 11.89 9.83
CA GLU A 49 14.22 11.55 8.75
C GLU A 49 13.46 11.53 7.42
N ALA A 50 14.15 11.86 6.33
CA ALA A 50 13.57 11.72 5.00
C ALA A 50 13.38 10.23 4.70
N GLY A 51 12.21 9.89 4.18
CA GLY A 51 11.88 8.52 3.82
C GLY A 51 10.41 8.23 4.05
N ILE A 52 10.02 7.00 3.77
CA ILE A 52 8.64 6.55 3.95
C ILE A 52 8.62 5.20 4.66
N ASN A 53 7.52 4.94 5.34
CA ASN A 53 7.23 3.63 5.91
C ASN A 53 6.34 2.85 4.94
N GLY A 54 6.09 1.60 5.23
CA GLY A 54 5.33 0.78 4.31
C GLY A 54 4.60 -0.37 4.97
N GLY A 55 4.28 -1.35 4.14
CA GLY A 55 3.61 -2.57 4.55
C GLY A 55 4.27 -3.81 3.96
N LEU A 56 3.98 -4.93 4.57
CA LEU A 56 4.45 -6.24 4.14
C LEU A 56 3.26 -7.18 4.18
N LEU A 57 3.02 -7.88 3.07
CA LEU A 57 1.85 -8.75 2.99
C LEU A 57 2.03 -9.81 1.90
N ARG A 58 1.09 -10.75 1.86
CA ARG A 58 1.07 -11.78 0.81
C ARG A 58 0.45 -11.24 -0.46
N PRO A 59 0.92 -11.67 -1.64
CA PRO A 59 0.29 -11.27 -2.89
C PRO A 59 -1.14 -11.81 -2.99
N ARG A 60 -1.97 -11.09 -3.72
CA ARG A 60 -3.29 -11.59 -4.11
C ARG A 60 -3.12 -12.68 -5.15
N GLU A 61 -4.16 -13.48 -5.33
CA GLU A 61 -4.17 -14.49 -6.39
C GLU A 61 -3.88 -13.83 -7.74
N GLY A 62 -2.92 -14.38 -8.47
CA GLY A 62 -2.50 -13.84 -9.77
C GLY A 62 -1.54 -12.66 -9.71
N GLN A 63 -1.20 -12.19 -8.51
CA GLN A 63 -0.25 -11.10 -8.32
C GLN A 63 1.15 -11.66 -8.06
N ASN A 64 2.14 -11.06 -8.69
CA ASN A 64 3.54 -11.44 -8.47
C ASN A 64 4.08 -10.82 -7.17
N SER A 65 5.12 -11.42 -6.62
CA SER A 65 5.90 -10.82 -5.55
C SER A 65 6.60 -9.56 -6.06
N GLY A 66 6.97 -8.67 -5.16
CA GLY A 66 7.66 -7.43 -5.51
C GLY A 66 7.15 -6.28 -4.67
N THR A 67 7.59 -5.09 -5.01
CA THR A 67 7.26 -3.88 -4.26
C THR A 67 6.46 -2.92 -5.12
N ILE A 68 5.39 -2.35 -4.57
CA ILE A 68 4.60 -1.33 -5.24
C ILE A 68 4.52 -0.07 -4.38
N ASN A 69 4.17 1.03 -5.02
CA ASN A 69 3.99 2.33 -4.36
C ASN A 69 2.52 2.58 -4.06
N THR A 70 2.25 3.30 -2.97
CA THR A 70 0.93 3.81 -2.65
C THR A 70 0.93 5.33 -2.75
N ILE A 71 -0.03 5.86 -3.48
CA ILE A 71 -0.16 7.29 -3.74
C ILE A 71 -1.33 7.83 -2.91
N ALA A 72 -1.06 8.84 -2.08
CA ALA A 72 -2.12 9.53 -1.35
C ALA A 72 -2.83 10.50 -2.29
N VAL A 73 -4.15 10.48 -2.28
CA VAL A 73 -4.97 11.34 -3.13
C VAL A 73 -6.06 12.01 -2.30
N PRO A 74 -6.49 13.23 -2.68
CA PRO A 74 -7.56 13.92 -1.94
C PRO A 74 -8.95 13.32 -2.20
N SER A 75 -9.18 12.71 -3.36
CA SER A 75 -10.45 12.04 -3.67
C SER A 75 -10.17 10.76 -4.45
N LEU A 76 -10.46 9.63 -3.82
CA LEU A 76 -10.29 8.34 -4.47
C LEU A 76 -11.25 8.16 -5.63
N ASP A 77 -12.51 8.57 -5.46
CA ASP A 77 -13.51 8.43 -6.51
C ASP A 77 -13.13 9.21 -7.78
N GLU A 78 -12.69 10.46 -7.62
CA GLU A 78 -12.26 11.26 -8.76
C GLU A 78 -11.00 10.69 -9.41
N THR A 79 -10.06 10.21 -8.60
CA THR A 79 -8.82 9.62 -9.10
C THR A 79 -9.12 8.37 -9.91
N MET A 80 -10.01 7.50 -9.43
CA MET A 80 -10.37 6.27 -10.13
C MET A 80 -10.97 6.57 -11.50
N LYS A 81 -11.82 7.62 -11.60
CA LYS A 81 -12.37 8.04 -12.89
C LYS A 81 -11.28 8.49 -13.85
N LYS A 82 -10.32 9.26 -13.36
CA LYS A 82 -9.19 9.73 -14.18
C LYS A 82 -8.31 8.60 -14.65
N ILE A 83 -8.11 7.60 -13.81
CA ILE A 83 -7.34 6.41 -14.18
C ILE A 83 -7.99 5.71 -15.36
N GLU A 84 -9.29 5.47 -15.28
CA GLU A 84 -10.01 4.80 -16.37
C GLU A 84 -10.02 5.63 -17.65
N GLN A 85 -10.22 6.94 -17.52
CA GLN A 85 -10.16 7.85 -18.68
C GLN A 85 -8.77 7.89 -19.30
N GLY A 86 -7.74 7.72 -18.50
CA GLY A 86 -6.35 7.75 -18.96
C GLY A 86 -5.83 6.42 -19.49
N GLY A 87 -6.68 5.39 -19.56
CA GLY A 87 -6.28 4.10 -20.09
C GLY A 87 -5.77 3.10 -19.06
N GLY A 88 -5.84 3.46 -17.79
CA GLY A 88 -5.52 2.55 -16.70
C GLY A 88 -6.68 1.63 -16.35
N LYS A 89 -6.46 0.77 -15.37
CA LYS A 89 -7.44 -0.23 -14.96
C LYS A 89 -7.52 -0.29 -13.44
N ILE A 90 -8.75 -0.36 -12.90
CA ILE A 90 -8.96 -0.56 -11.47
C ILE A 90 -8.92 -2.07 -11.21
N CYS A 91 -7.95 -2.51 -10.40
CA CYS A 91 -7.73 -3.93 -10.10
C CYS A 91 -8.45 -4.37 -8.84
N VAL A 92 -8.47 -3.51 -7.82
CA VAL A 92 -9.19 -3.75 -6.57
C VAL A 92 -10.04 -2.51 -6.30
N PRO A 93 -11.36 -2.66 -6.19
CA PRO A 93 -12.25 -1.52 -6.00
C PRO A 93 -12.06 -0.90 -4.62
N LYS A 94 -12.60 0.30 -4.47
CA LYS A 94 -12.54 1.08 -3.24
C LYS A 94 -13.03 0.25 -2.05
N MET A 95 -12.23 0.24 -0.98
CA MET A 95 -12.61 -0.40 0.27
C MET A 95 -12.18 0.47 1.46
N ALA A 96 -12.88 0.34 2.55
CA ALA A 96 -12.53 1.07 3.77
C ALA A 96 -11.46 0.32 4.56
N ILE A 97 -10.47 1.08 5.04
CA ILE A 97 -9.64 0.66 6.15
C ILE A 97 -10.15 1.45 7.35
N PRO A 98 -10.90 0.85 8.25
CA PRO A 98 -11.63 1.59 9.28
C PRO A 98 -10.75 2.57 10.04
N LYS A 99 -11.24 3.81 10.17
CA LYS A 99 -10.59 4.91 10.88
C LYS A 99 -9.31 5.43 10.22
N MET A 100 -8.89 4.85 9.11
CA MET A 100 -7.66 5.26 8.41
C MET A 100 -7.95 5.91 7.07
N GLY A 101 -8.81 5.31 6.26
CA GLY A 101 -9.10 5.86 4.95
C GLY A 101 -9.70 4.85 3.99
N TRP A 102 -9.64 5.20 2.71
CA TRP A 102 -10.17 4.41 1.60
C TRP A 102 -9.03 3.97 0.72
N LEU A 103 -9.04 2.71 0.33
CA LEU A 103 -7.95 2.07 -0.41
C LEU A 103 -8.48 1.50 -1.71
N ALA A 104 -7.67 1.56 -2.76
CA ALA A 104 -7.92 0.86 -4.01
C ALA A 104 -6.58 0.51 -4.65
N TYR A 105 -6.61 -0.36 -5.64
CA TYR A 105 -5.42 -0.71 -6.43
C TYR A 105 -5.76 -0.60 -7.90
N ALA A 106 -4.79 -0.14 -8.68
CA ALA A 106 -4.97 0.09 -10.10
C ALA A 106 -3.67 -0.20 -10.86
N GLU A 107 -3.79 -0.26 -12.17
CA GLU A 107 -2.64 -0.38 -13.08
C GLU A 107 -2.62 0.81 -14.01
N ASP A 108 -1.41 1.23 -14.38
CA ASP A 108 -1.24 2.20 -15.45
C ASP A 108 -1.46 1.53 -16.81
N PRO A 109 -1.44 2.27 -17.94
CA PRO A 109 -1.67 1.66 -19.25
C PRO A 109 -0.67 0.57 -19.66
N ALA A 110 0.49 0.51 -19.01
CA ALA A 110 1.51 -0.51 -19.27
C ALA A 110 1.44 -1.69 -18.30
N GLY A 111 0.46 -1.69 -17.38
CA GLY A 111 0.27 -2.78 -16.44
C GLY A 111 1.05 -2.66 -15.13
N ASN A 112 1.61 -1.49 -14.82
CA ASN A 112 2.29 -1.30 -13.55
C ASN A 112 1.29 -1.07 -12.44
N LEU A 113 1.33 -1.94 -11.42
CA LEU A 113 0.41 -1.90 -10.28
C LEU A 113 0.82 -0.82 -9.28
N PHE A 114 -0.16 -0.13 -8.72
CA PHE A 114 0.05 0.82 -7.63
C PHE A 114 -1.17 0.87 -6.73
N GLY A 115 -0.97 1.31 -5.50
CA GLY A 115 -2.03 1.53 -4.54
C GLY A 115 -2.44 2.99 -4.47
N LEU A 116 -3.67 3.20 -4.02
CA LEU A 116 -4.25 4.54 -3.84
C LEU A 116 -4.84 4.61 -2.44
N MET A 117 -4.64 5.73 -1.77
CA MET A 117 -5.14 5.94 -0.42
C MET A 117 -5.73 7.34 -0.28
N GLU A 118 -6.98 7.41 0.17
CA GLU A 118 -7.60 8.68 0.58
C GLU A 118 -7.69 8.65 2.09
N PRO A 119 -6.90 9.46 2.81
CA PRO A 119 -6.98 9.50 4.27
C PRO A 119 -8.34 10.00 4.73
N ASP A 120 -8.96 9.27 5.65
CA ASP A 120 -10.29 9.61 6.19
C ASP A 120 -10.51 8.89 7.51
N THR A 121 -10.53 9.65 8.60
CA THR A 121 -10.73 9.06 9.94
C THR A 121 -12.15 8.54 10.13
N ASN A 122 -13.07 8.87 9.23
CA ASN A 122 -14.46 8.41 9.27
C ASN A 122 -14.72 7.20 8.36
N ALA A 123 -13.71 6.63 7.73
CA ALA A 123 -13.87 5.43 6.91
C ALA A 123 -14.37 4.27 7.77
N LYS A 124 -15.32 3.50 7.23
CA LYS A 124 -15.98 2.42 7.96
C LYS A 124 -15.85 1.07 7.29
#